data_9b5f66404057e13b5e4db5da54c778e6
#
_entry.id   9b5f66404057e13b5e4db5da54c778e6
#
_cell.length_a   1.000
_cell.length_b   1.000
_cell.length_c   1.000
_cell.angle_alpha   90.00
_cell.angle_beta   90.00
_cell.angle_gamma   90.00
#
_symmetry.space_group_name_H-M   'P 1'
#
loop_
_entity.id
_entity.type
_entity.pdbx_description
1 polymer ?
#
loop_
_entity_poly.entity_id
_entity_poly.type
_entity_poly.pdbx_seq_one_letter_code
_entity_poly.pdbx_strand_id
1 'polypeptide(L)'
;IQVARQLEALGVDVIEAGFPVSSPGDFNSVIEISKAVTWPTICALTRAVEKDIDVAAEALKYAKRGRIHTGIGTSPSHIKYKFNSTPEEIIERAVAAVKYAKRYVEDVEFYAEDAGRTDNEYLARVIEAVCKAGATVCNIPDTTGFRTPYEYGEKIKFLYENVDAFAAGKSILSTHCHNDLGMATANTVAGVLNGARQVEVTINGIGERAGNT
;
A
#
# COMPACT_ATOMS: atom_id res chain seq x y z
N ILE A 1 9.85 -18.51 5.16
CA ILE A 1 10.97 -18.68 4.19
C ILE A 1 10.56 -19.54 3.00
N GLN A 2 10.00 -20.74 3.21
CA GLN A 2 9.61 -21.61 2.07
C GLN A 2 8.63 -20.92 1.12
N VAL A 3 7.59 -20.26 1.64
CA VAL A 3 6.63 -19.49 0.83
C VAL A 3 7.32 -18.37 0.05
N ALA A 4 8.21 -17.61 0.71
CA ALA A 4 8.93 -16.52 0.05
C ALA A 4 9.79 -17.00 -1.12
N ARG A 5 10.45 -18.16 -0.98
CA ARG A 5 11.21 -18.80 -2.09
C ARG A 5 10.31 -19.26 -3.23
N GLN A 6 9.10 -19.75 -2.93
CA GLN A 6 8.15 -20.12 -3.98
C GLN A 6 7.59 -18.90 -4.70
N LEU A 7 7.36 -17.79 -3.99
CA LEU A 7 6.98 -16.50 -4.60
C LEU A 7 8.10 -15.96 -5.48
N GLU A 8 9.36 -16.03 -5.03
CA GLU A 8 10.52 -15.68 -5.86
C GLU A 8 10.60 -16.56 -7.13
N ALA A 9 10.40 -17.87 -6.99
CA ALA A 9 10.38 -18.79 -8.13
C ALA A 9 9.21 -18.54 -9.09
N LEU A 10 8.06 -18.07 -8.57
CA LEU A 10 6.91 -17.65 -9.36
C LEU A 10 7.20 -16.35 -10.14
N GLY A 11 8.18 -15.56 -9.70
CA GLY A 11 8.57 -14.31 -10.36
C GLY A 11 7.78 -13.09 -9.91
N VAL A 12 7.27 -13.05 -8.68
CA VAL A 12 6.62 -11.85 -8.14
C VAL A 12 7.64 -10.72 -7.99
N ASP A 13 7.23 -9.49 -8.26
CA ASP A 13 8.11 -8.31 -8.20
C ASP A 13 8.39 -7.87 -6.75
N VAL A 14 7.39 -8.02 -5.88
CA VAL A 14 7.43 -7.56 -4.48
C VAL A 14 6.88 -8.65 -3.56
N ILE A 15 7.52 -8.84 -2.41
CA ILE A 15 7.00 -9.65 -1.30
C ILE A 15 6.83 -8.74 -0.09
N GLU A 16 5.57 -8.48 0.31
CA GLU A 16 5.31 -7.86 1.60
C GLU A 16 5.48 -8.91 2.70
N ALA A 17 6.57 -8.76 3.44
CA ALA A 17 7.08 -9.79 4.33
C ALA A 17 6.48 -9.73 5.75
N GLY A 18 5.84 -8.62 6.10
CA GLY A 18 5.17 -8.47 7.38
C GLY A 18 5.10 -7.03 7.89
N PHE A 19 4.65 -6.90 9.15
CA PHE A 19 4.54 -5.65 9.89
C PHE A 19 5.51 -5.64 11.08
N PRO A 20 6.77 -5.23 10.89
CA PRO A 20 7.86 -5.45 11.84
C PRO A 20 7.62 -4.93 13.26
N VAL A 21 6.86 -3.82 13.41
CA VAL A 21 6.59 -3.26 14.74
C VAL A 21 5.57 -4.07 15.55
N SER A 22 4.79 -4.94 14.90
CA SER A 22 3.71 -5.68 15.55
C SER A 22 4.20 -6.69 16.57
N SER A 23 5.31 -7.37 16.28
CA SER A 23 5.91 -8.34 17.19
C SER A 23 7.39 -8.61 16.87
N PRO A 24 8.17 -9.14 17.82
CA PRO A 24 9.53 -9.65 17.54
C PRO A 24 9.54 -10.75 16.47
N GLY A 25 8.47 -11.55 16.37
CA GLY A 25 8.31 -12.58 15.35
C GLY A 25 8.21 -11.99 13.95
N ASP A 26 7.37 -10.97 13.77
CA ASP A 26 7.24 -10.28 12.48
C ASP A 26 8.52 -9.55 12.09
N PHE A 27 9.17 -8.89 13.04
CA PHE A 27 10.47 -8.25 12.82
C PHE A 27 11.51 -9.26 12.29
N ASN A 28 11.66 -10.39 12.97
CA ASN A 28 12.58 -11.44 12.55
C ASN A 28 12.17 -12.09 11.21
N SER A 29 10.87 -12.22 10.95
CA SER A 29 10.38 -12.77 9.68
C SER A 29 10.82 -11.91 8.49
N VAL A 30 10.71 -10.59 8.59
CA VAL A 30 11.17 -9.67 7.54
C VAL A 30 12.68 -9.82 7.31
N ILE A 31 13.49 -9.90 8.38
CA ILE A 31 14.93 -10.11 8.28
C ILE A 31 15.26 -11.44 7.58
N GLU A 32 14.65 -12.52 8.02
CA GLU A 32 14.95 -13.85 7.46
C GLU A 32 14.48 -14.02 6.01
N ILE A 33 13.35 -13.42 5.65
CA ILE A 33 12.90 -13.37 4.25
C ILE A 33 13.87 -12.53 3.43
N SER A 34 14.30 -11.37 3.92
CA SER A 34 15.28 -10.48 3.26
C SER A 34 16.60 -11.19 2.95
N LYS A 35 17.03 -12.11 3.80
CA LYS A 35 18.23 -12.91 3.59
C LYS A 35 18.00 -14.09 2.64
N ALA A 36 16.78 -14.61 2.57
CA ALA A 36 16.47 -15.88 1.90
C ALA A 36 16.19 -15.75 0.42
N VAL A 37 15.79 -14.56 -0.06
CA VAL A 37 15.44 -14.27 -1.45
C VAL A 37 16.30 -13.14 -2.01
N THR A 38 16.41 -13.07 -3.34
CA THR A 38 17.36 -12.14 -3.98
C THR A 38 16.75 -11.29 -5.07
N TRP A 39 15.72 -11.79 -5.73
CA TRP A 39 15.10 -11.13 -6.87
C TRP A 39 14.01 -10.11 -6.45
N PRO A 40 12.99 -10.47 -5.65
CA PRO A 40 11.91 -9.55 -5.35
C PRO A 40 12.35 -8.41 -4.44
N THR A 41 11.67 -7.28 -4.55
CA THR A 41 11.73 -6.23 -3.54
C THR A 41 11.06 -6.72 -2.26
N ILE A 42 11.70 -6.57 -1.12
CA ILE A 42 11.11 -6.90 0.17
C ILE A 42 10.41 -5.67 0.72
N CYS A 43 9.13 -5.80 0.95
CA CYS A 43 8.27 -4.75 1.47
C CYS A 43 7.93 -4.98 2.94
N ALA A 44 7.93 -3.91 3.73
CA ALA A 44 7.53 -3.94 5.13
C ALA A 44 6.43 -2.91 5.37
N LEU A 45 5.32 -3.37 5.95
CA LEU A 45 4.18 -2.52 6.31
C LEU A 45 4.50 -1.65 7.52
N THR A 46 4.04 -0.40 7.49
CA THR A 46 4.10 0.55 8.61
C THR A 46 2.84 1.41 8.64
N ARG A 47 2.47 1.90 9.81
CA ARG A 47 1.58 3.06 9.90
C ARG A 47 2.37 4.34 9.61
N ALA A 48 1.68 5.45 9.37
CA ALA A 48 2.29 6.79 9.24
C ALA A 48 2.80 7.30 10.61
N VAL A 49 3.73 6.56 11.21
CA VAL A 49 4.33 6.78 12.53
C VAL A 49 5.85 6.53 12.41
N GLU A 50 6.67 7.50 12.81
CA GLU A 50 8.13 7.41 12.69
C GLU A 50 8.72 6.15 13.29
N LYS A 51 8.27 5.76 14.50
CA LYS A 51 8.72 4.54 15.15
C LYS A 51 8.48 3.27 14.33
N ASP A 52 7.33 3.18 13.65
CA ASP A 52 7.03 2.02 12.80
C ASP A 52 7.99 1.99 11.60
N ILE A 53 8.24 3.16 11.01
CA ILE A 53 9.15 3.34 9.88
C ILE A 53 10.59 2.99 10.27
N ASP A 54 11.05 3.42 11.45
CA ASP A 54 12.38 3.09 11.97
C ASP A 54 12.57 1.57 12.12
N VAL A 55 11.58 0.90 12.71
CA VAL A 55 11.61 -0.57 12.92
C VAL A 55 11.60 -1.31 11.58
N ALA A 56 10.80 -0.85 10.61
CA ALA A 56 10.77 -1.42 9.27
C ALA A 56 12.10 -1.22 8.53
N ALA A 57 12.67 -0.02 8.61
CA ALA A 57 13.97 0.30 8.01
C ALA A 57 15.08 -0.59 8.58
N GLU A 58 15.08 -0.82 9.89
CA GLU A 58 16.04 -1.72 10.54
C GLU A 58 15.92 -3.16 10.03
N ALA A 59 14.68 -3.69 9.92
CA ALA A 59 14.44 -5.03 9.42
C ALA A 59 14.85 -5.20 7.94
N LEU A 60 14.67 -4.15 7.13
CA LEU A 60 14.97 -4.15 5.69
C LEU A 60 16.45 -3.98 5.35
N LYS A 61 17.33 -3.72 6.32
CA LYS A 61 18.79 -3.57 6.07
C LYS A 61 19.42 -4.79 5.37
N TYR A 62 18.80 -5.94 5.51
CA TYR A 62 19.28 -7.19 4.91
C TYR A 62 18.72 -7.44 3.50
N ALA A 63 17.73 -6.65 3.07
CA ALA A 63 17.15 -6.77 1.74
C ALA A 63 18.06 -6.14 0.69
N LYS A 64 18.20 -6.79 -0.47
CA LYS A 64 18.90 -6.20 -1.63
C LYS A 64 18.15 -5.00 -2.19
N ARG A 65 16.82 -5.07 -2.15
CA ARG A 65 15.89 -4.00 -2.52
C ARG A 65 14.81 -3.95 -1.44
N GLY A 66 14.75 -2.86 -0.72
CA GLY A 66 13.78 -2.66 0.35
C GLY A 66 12.75 -1.62 -0.02
N ARG A 67 11.49 -1.88 0.32
CA ARG A 67 10.37 -0.94 0.22
C ARG A 67 9.74 -0.75 1.59
N ILE A 68 9.45 0.48 1.96
CA ILE A 68 8.60 0.80 3.10
C ILE A 68 7.20 1.11 2.58
N HIS A 69 6.21 0.37 3.07
CA HIS A 69 4.79 0.57 2.78
C HIS A 69 4.14 1.27 3.96
N THR A 70 3.95 2.58 3.87
CA THR A 70 3.40 3.42 4.94
C THR A 70 2.06 4.01 4.54
N GLY A 71 1.18 4.28 5.50
CA GLY A 71 -0.10 4.87 5.15
C GLY A 71 -0.95 5.30 6.33
N ILE A 72 -2.07 5.91 6.00
CA ILE A 72 -3.03 6.45 6.95
C ILE A 72 -4.46 6.38 6.39
N GLY A 73 -5.44 6.25 7.28
CA GLY A 73 -6.86 6.23 6.89
C GLY A 73 -7.34 7.59 6.35
N THR A 74 -7.98 7.56 5.19
CA THR A 74 -8.41 8.77 4.46
C THR A 74 -9.92 8.98 4.44
N SER A 75 -10.73 7.97 4.84
CA SER A 75 -12.18 8.11 4.85
C SER A 75 -12.67 9.09 5.92
N PRO A 76 -13.84 9.73 5.73
CA PRO A 76 -14.45 10.59 6.73
C PRO A 76 -14.60 9.91 8.10
N SER A 77 -14.90 8.61 8.08
CA SER A 77 -15.02 7.78 9.28
C SER A 77 -13.68 7.68 10.03
N HIS A 78 -12.59 7.42 9.31
CA HIS A 78 -11.27 7.35 9.91
C HIS A 78 -10.78 8.71 10.39
N ILE A 79 -10.95 9.75 9.61
CA ILE A 79 -10.55 11.12 9.99
C ILE A 79 -11.22 11.50 11.30
N LYS A 80 -12.55 11.34 11.37
CA LYS A 80 -13.34 11.77 12.51
C LYS A 80 -13.18 10.87 13.75
N TYR A 81 -13.29 9.55 13.58
CA TYR A 81 -13.43 8.64 14.73
C TYR A 81 -12.15 7.88 15.10
N LYS A 82 -11.25 7.63 14.13
CA LYS A 82 -9.97 6.95 14.39
C LYS A 82 -8.89 7.94 14.80
N PHE A 83 -8.85 9.10 14.13
CA PHE A 83 -7.78 10.08 14.34
C PHE A 83 -8.20 11.33 15.09
N ASN A 84 -9.51 11.61 15.19
CA ASN A 84 -10.05 12.85 15.76
C ASN A 84 -9.31 14.08 15.17
N SER A 85 -9.26 14.17 13.84
CA SER A 85 -8.40 15.06 13.06
C SER A 85 -9.20 15.73 11.94
N THR A 86 -8.53 16.54 11.14
CA THR A 86 -9.07 17.19 9.95
C THR A 86 -8.49 16.57 8.67
N PRO A 87 -9.16 16.73 7.51
CA PRO A 87 -8.63 16.27 6.22
C PRO A 87 -7.24 16.83 5.92
N GLU A 88 -6.98 18.10 6.24
CA GLU A 88 -5.72 18.77 6.01
C GLU A 88 -4.60 18.17 6.87
N GLU A 89 -4.85 17.95 8.16
CA GLU A 89 -3.89 17.31 9.06
C GLU A 89 -3.55 15.88 8.64
N ILE A 90 -4.51 15.15 8.05
CA ILE A 90 -4.25 13.81 7.49
C ILE A 90 -3.29 13.90 6.30
N ILE A 91 -3.45 14.88 5.41
CA ILE A 91 -2.51 15.12 4.29
C ILE A 91 -1.12 15.44 4.84
N GLU A 92 -1.01 16.33 5.82
CA GLU A 92 0.27 16.69 6.43
C GLU A 92 0.97 15.46 7.04
N ARG A 93 0.25 14.63 7.77
CA ARG A 93 0.77 13.40 8.36
C ARG A 93 1.20 12.38 7.30
N ALA A 94 0.43 12.23 6.22
CA ALA A 94 0.77 11.36 5.10
C ALA A 94 2.07 11.80 4.43
N VAL A 95 2.20 13.10 4.12
CA VAL A 95 3.39 13.71 3.52
C VAL A 95 4.61 13.55 4.44
N ALA A 96 4.45 13.81 5.74
CA ALA A 96 5.53 13.67 6.72
C ALA A 96 6.03 12.21 6.77
N ALA A 97 5.13 11.23 6.81
CA ALA A 97 5.50 9.81 6.84
C ALA A 97 6.26 9.38 5.58
N VAL A 98 5.80 9.77 4.39
CA VAL A 98 6.49 9.48 3.13
C VAL A 98 7.89 10.11 3.12
N LYS A 99 8.01 11.39 3.46
CA LYS A 99 9.32 12.07 3.55
C LYS A 99 10.24 11.41 4.57
N TYR A 100 9.70 10.94 5.69
CA TYR A 100 10.47 10.25 6.70
C TYR A 100 10.96 8.89 6.19
N ALA A 101 10.11 8.10 5.56
CA ALA A 101 10.47 6.81 4.95
C ALA A 101 11.54 6.95 3.86
N LYS A 102 11.46 8.01 3.05
CA LYS A 102 12.46 8.35 2.01
C LYS A 102 13.87 8.58 2.55
N ARG A 103 14.05 8.78 3.85
CA ARG A 103 15.38 8.88 4.47
C ARG A 103 16.09 7.53 4.53
N TYR A 104 15.35 6.43 4.45
CA TYR A 104 15.86 5.07 4.61
C TYR A 104 15.87 4.28 3.31
N VAL A 105 14.86 4.46 2.45
CA VAL A 105 14.71 3.74 1.19
C VAL A 105 14.30 4.68 0.07
N GLU A 106 14.67 4.35 -1.16
CA GLU A 106 14.21 5.10 -2.33
C GLU A 106 12.80 4.69 -2.79
N ASP A 107 12.41 3.45 -2.53
CA ASP A 107 11.11 2.90 -2.91
C ASP A 107 10.16 2.97 -1.73
N VAL A 108 9.19 3.89 -1.80
CA VAL A 108 8.16 4.10 -0.76
C VAL A 108 6.79 3.93 -1.38
N GLU A 109 6.06 2.96 -0.86
CA GLU A 109 4.65 2.76 -1.17
C GLU A 109 3.78 3.45 -0.11
N PHE A 110 2.76 4.17 -0.57
CA PHE A 110 1.78 4.80 0.32
C PHE A 110 0.41 4.17 0.13
N TYR A 111 -0.23 3.71 1.22
CA TYR A 111 -1.62 3.25 1.18
C TYR A 111 -2.57 4.28 1.80
N ALA A 112 -3.65 4.58 1.07
CA ALA A 112 -4.76 5.39 1.56
C ALA A 112 -5.81 4.46 2.19
N GLU A 113 -5.62 4.06 3.47
CA GLU A 113 -6.53 3.12 4.13
C GLU A 113 -7.97 3.61 4.03
N ASP A 114 -8.87 2.69 3.67
CA ASP A 114 -10.30 2.96 3.45
C ASP A 114 -10.58 3.90 2.26
N ALA A 115 -9.73 3.85 1.25
CA ALA A 115 -9.90 4.63 0.01
C ALA A 115 -11.22 4.31 -0.70
N GLY A 116 -11.72 3.09 -0.56
CA GLY A 116 -13.02 2.71 -1.10
C GLY A 116 -14.15 3.64 -0.65
N ARG A 117 -14.12 4.15 0.58
CA ARG A 117 -15.12 5.08 1.14
C ARG A 117 -14.68 6.54 1.18
N THR A 118 -13.52 6.86 0.63
CA THR A 118 -12.99 8.22 0.56
C THR A 118 -13.53 8.93 -0.68
N ASP A 119 -13.87 10.22 -0.54
CA ASP A 119 -14.24 11.08 -1.67
C ASP A 119 -13.10 11.15 -2.70
N ASN A 120 -13.44 11.14 -3.99
CA ASN A 120 -12.45 11.05 -5.05
C ASN A 120 -11.57 12.31 -5.16
N GLU A 121 -12.13 13.49 -5.00
CA GLU A 121 -11.38 14.75 -5.10
C GLU A 121 -10.41 14.91 -3.93
N TYR A 122 -10.89 14.59 -2.72
CA TYR A 122 -10.03 14.59 -1.54
C TYR A 122 -8.93 13.53 -1.65
N LEU A 123 -9.27 12.32 -2.11
CA LEU A 123 -8.29 11.25 -2.30
C LEU A 123 -7.22 11.64 -3.32
N ALA A 124 -7.61 12.27 -4.44
CA ALA A 124 -6.65 12.78 -5.43
C ALA A 124 -5.69 13.81 -4.81
N ARG A 125 -6.17 14.71 -3.96
CA ARG A 125 -5.32 15.67 -3.22
C ARG A 125 -4.31 14.97 -2.31
N VAL A 126 -4.75 13.93 -1.57
CA VAL A 126 -3.86 13.12 -0.71
C VAL A 126 -2.78 12.47 -1.57
N ILE A 127 -3.19 11.77 -2.63
CA ILE A 127 -2.28 11.01 -3.50
C ILE A 127 -1.28 11.94 -4.21
N GLU A 128 -1.73 13.07 -4.75
CA GLU A 128 -0.84 14.06 -5.36
C GLU A 128 0.19 14.60 -4.35
N ALA A 129 -0.23 14.86 -3.11
CA ALA A 129 0.67 15.35 -2.06
C ALA A 129 1.75 14.32 -1.68
N VAL A 130 1.38 13.04 -1.54
CA VAL A 130 2.36 11.99 -1.21
C VAL A 130 3.27 11.64 -2.39
N CYS A 131 2.79 11.72 -3.64
CA CYS A 131 3.63 11.62 -4.83
C CYS A 131 4.68 12.73 -4.87
N LYS A 132 4.29 13.97 -4.61
CA LYS A 132 5.22 15.10 -4.47
C LYS A 132 6.22 14.94 -3.32
N ALA A 133 5.83 14.23 -2.27
CA ALA A 133 6.72 13.89 -1.16
C ALA A 133 7.69 12.75 -1.49
N GLY A 134 7.48 12.01 -2.59
CA GLY A 134 8.37 10.98 -3.11
C GLY A 134 7.83 9.55 -3.06
N ALA A 135 6.53 9.35 -2.83
CA ALA A 135 5.93 8.03 -2.97
C ALA A 135 6.08 7.52 -4.42
N THR A 136 6.59 6.31 -4.57
CA THR A 136 6.80 5.65 -5.88
C THR A 136 5.59 4.82 -6.30
N VAL A 137 4.83 4.33 -5.32
CA VAL A 137 3.60 3.57 -5.50
C VAL A 137 2.53 4.14 -4.59
N CYS A 138 1.30 4.26 -5.11
CA CYS A 138 0.13 4.66 -4.33
C CYS A 138 -0.91 3.55 -4.39
N ASN A 139 -1.13 2.91 -3.25
CA ASN A 139 -2.08 1.84 -3.07
C ASN A 139 -3.46 2.38 -2.67
N ILE A 140 -4.48 1.93 -3.40
CA ILE A 140 -5.87 2.37 -3.25
C ILE A 140 -6.73 1.19 -2.76
N PRO A 141 -6.81 0.95 -1.44
CA PRO A 141 -7.49 -0.22 -0.94
C PRO A 141 -9.03 -0.06 -0.90
N ASP A 142 -9.73 -1.07 -1.40
CA ASP A 142 -11.11 -1.37 -1.00
C ASP A 142 -11.09 -2.13 0.33
N THR A 143 -10.78 -1.41 1.40
CA THR A 143 -10.52 -1.96 2.74
C THR A 143 -11.74 -2.69 3.31
N THR A 144 -12.94 -2.26 3.01
CA THR A 144 -14.17 -2.87 3.49
C THR A 144 -14.72 -3.95 2.56
N GLY A 145 -14.10 -4.14 1.38
CA GLY A 145 -14.46 -5.18 0.41
C GLY A 145 -15.88 -5.03 -0.16
N PHE A 146 -16.36 -3.79 -0.28
CA PHE A 146 -17.76 -3.52 -0.53
C PHE A 146 -18.01 -2.80 -1.88
N ARG A 147 -16.96 -2.38 -2.58
CA ARG A 147 -17.10 -1.77 -3.90
C ARG A 147 -17.41 -2.81 -4.97
N THR A 148 -18.24 -2.40 -5.94
CA THR A 148 -18.42 -3.17 -7.17
C THR A 148 -17.26 -2.93 -8.13
N PRO A 149 -17.00 -3.83 -9.10
CA PRO A 149 -15.92 -3.64 -10.07
C PRO A 149 -16.02 -2.34 -10.87
N TYR A 150 -17.24 -1.94 -11.21
CA TYR A 150 -17.48 -0.67 -11.91
C TYR A 150 -17.08 0.53 -11.04
N GLU A 151 -17.56 0.59 -9.79
CA GLU A 151 -17.27 1.71 -8.89
C GLU A 151 -15.78 1.79 -8.54
N TYR A 152 -15.14 0.64 -8.34
CA TYR A 152 -13.71 0.59 -8.05
C TYR A 152 -12.87 0.99 -9.27
N GLY A 153 -13.23 0.49 -10.46
CA GLY A 153 -12.58 0.87 -11.70
C GLY A 153 -12.68 2.37 -11.99
N GLU A 154 -13.86 2.95 -11.84
CA GLU A 154 -14.07 4.41 -12.01
C GLU A 154 -13.25 5.24 -10.99
N LYS A 155 -13.10 4.76 -9.76
CA LYS A 155 -12.24 5.41 -8.76
C LYS A 155 -10.77 5.41 -9.19
N ILE A 156 -10.26 4.27 -9.66
CA ILE A 156 -8.87 4.17 -10.16
C ILE A 156 -8.68 5.05 -11.39
N LYS A 157 -9.62 5.04 -12.33
CA LYS A 157 -9.60 5.89 -13.51
C LYS A 157 -9.56 7.37 -13.13
N PHE A 158 -10.42 7.79 -12.21
CA PHE A 158 -10.45 9.16 -11.73
C PHE A 158 -9.09 9.60 -11.18
N LEU A 159 -8.46 8.77 -10.35
CA LEU A 159 -7.14 9.08 -9.81
C LEU A 159 -6.06 9.12 -10.90
N TYR A 160 -6.10 8.17 -11.84
CA TYR A 160 -5.15 8.12 -12.95
C TYR A 160 -5.21 9.37 -13.83
N GLU A 161 -6.42 9.91 -14.06
CA GLU A 161 -6.66 11.09 -14.89
C GLU A 161 -6.42 12.43 -14.16
N ASN A 162 -6.50 12.47 -12.82
CA ASN A 162 -6.48 13.70 -12.03
C ASN A 162 -5.25 13.85 -11.10
N VAL A 163 -4.31 12.91 -11.14
CA VAL A 163 -3.04 13.00 -10.39
C VAL A 163 -1.89 13.05 -11.39
N ASP A 164 -1.24 14.20 -11.50
CA ASP A 164 -0.20 14.49 -12.50
C ASP A 164 0.99 13.51 -12.44
N ALA A 165 1.30 13.00 -11.26
CA ALA A 165 2.42 12.08 -11.06
C ALA A 165 2.29 10.78 -11.87
N PHE A 166 1.07 10.28 -12.09
CA PHE A 166 0.82 9.05 -12.85
C PHE A 166 1.01 9.28 -14.35
N ALA A 167 0.47 10.37 -14.88
CA ALA A 167 0.67 10.76 -16.28
C ALA A 167 2.15 11.01 -16.60
N ALA A 168 2.90 11.55 -15.63
CA ALA A 168 4.33 11.80 -15.76
C ALA A 168 5.21 10.54 -15.57
N GLY A 169 4.63 9.38 -15.24
CA GLY A 169 5.36 8.14 -14.96
C GLY A 169 6.27 8.20 -13.72
N LYS A 170 6.03 9.13 -12.81
CA LYS A 170 6.82 9.31 -11.58
C LYS A 170 6.38 8.38 -10.45
N SER A 171 5.13 7.99 -10.46
CA SER A 171 4.53 7.06 -9.52
C SER A 171 3.55 6.16 -10.24
N ILE A 172 3.18 5.03 -9.62
CA ILE A 172 2.18 4.12 -10.16
C ILE A 172 1.04 3.90 -9.17
N LEU A 173 -0.16 3.57 -9.69
CA LEU A 173 -1.29 3.12 -8.90
C LEU A 173 -1.19 1.63 -8.62
N SER A 174 -1.48 1.25 -7.37
CA SER A 174 -1.64 -0.13 -6.92
C SER A 174 -3.07 -0.39 -6.46
N THR A 175 -3.55 -1.60 -6.68
CA THR A 175 -4.85 -2.08 -6.18
C THR A 175 -4.67 -3.03 -5.02
N HIS A 176 -5.56 -2.92 -4.03
CA HIS A 176 -5.69 -3.84 -2.91
C HIS A 176 -7.17 -4.03 -2.59
N CYS A 177 -7.69 -5.23 -2.75
CA CYS A 177 -9.12 -5.46 -2.64
C CYS A 177 -9.43 -6.59 -1.67
N HIS A 178 -10.31 -6.30 -0.68
CA HIS A 178 -10.88 -7.29 0.22
C HIS A 178 -12.10 -7.97 -0.39
N ASN A 179 -12.42 -9.16 0.09
CA ASN A 179 -13.34 -10.09 -0.56
C ASN A 179 -14.70 -10.23 0.15
N ASP A 180 -15.11 -9.24 0.92
CA ASP A 180 -16.33 -9.30 1.73
C ASP A 180 -17.59 -9.53 0.90
N LEU A 181 -17.65 -8.99 -0.32
CA LEU A 181 -18.73 -9.27 -1.28
C LEU A 181 -18.34 -10.30 -2.36
N GLY A 182 -17.20 -10.99 -2.22
CA GLY A 182 -16.72 -11.96 -3.22
C GLY A 182 -16.22 -11.32 -4.52
N MET A 183 -15.87 -10.03 -4.51
CA MET A 183 -15.52 -9.27 -5.71
C MET A 183 -14.04 -8.82 -5.77
N ALA A 184 -13.20 -9.25 -4.84
CA ALA A 184 -11.82 -8.76 -4.74
C ALA A 184 -11.05 -8.90 -6.07
N THR A 185 -11.02 -10.08 -6.66
CA THR A 185 -10.35 -10.33 -7.95
C THR A 185 -10.96 -9.49 -9.09
N ALA A 186 -12.28 -9.40 -9.15
CA ALA A 186 -12.96 -8.61 -10.17
C ALA A 186 -12.65 -7.10 -10.03
N ASN A 187 -12.58 -6.60 -8.79
CA ASN A 187 -12.18 -5.21 -8.50
C ASN A 187 -10.73 -4.96 -8.90
N THR A 188 -9.82 -5.87 -8.57
CA THR A 188 -8.41 -5.77 -8.96
C THR A 188 -8.25 -5.72 -10.48
N VAL A 189 -8.93 -6.60 -11.22
CA VAL A 189 -8.92 -6.58 -12.70
C VAL A 189 -9.49 -5.27 -13.24
N ALA A 190 -10.60 -4.79 -12.68
CA ALA A 190 -11.19 -3.50 -13.06
C ALA A 190 -10.19 -2.35 -12.81
N GLY A 191 -9.46 -2.36 -11.71
CA GLY A 191 -8.41 -1.38 -11.41
C GLY A 191 -7.29 -1.38 -12.45
N VAL A 192 -6.80 -2.55 -12.85
CA VAL A 192 -5.76 -2.69 -13.89
C VAL A 192 -6.25 -2.14 -15.23
N LEU A 193 -7.48 -2.45 -15.63
CA LEU A 193 -8.08 -1.93 -16.87
C LEU A 193 -8.24 -0.41 -16.87
N ASN A 194 -8.26 0.21 -15.69
CA ASN A 194 -8.46 1.65 -15.50
C ASN A 194 -7.19 2.41 -15.05
N GLY A 195 -6.00 1.81 -15.16
CA GLY A 195 -4.73 2.55 -15.01
C GLY A 195 -3.81 2.05 -13.91
N ALA A 196 -4.21 1.14 -13.04
CA ALA A 196 -3.30 0.53 -12.07
C ALA A 196 -2.21 -0.30 -12.77
N ARG A 197 -1.00 -0.30 -12.17
CA ARG A 197 0.16 -1.01 -12.70
C ARG A 197 0.81 -1.94 -11.68
N GLN A 198 0.35 -1.91 -10.44
CA GLN A 198 0.67 -2.90 -9.41
C GLN A 198 -0.64 -3.49 -8.89
N VAL A 199 -0.60 -4.76 -8.52
CA VAL A 199 -1.68 -5.47 -7.84
C VAL A 199 -1.14 -6.11 -6.57
N GLU A 200 -1.84 -5.91 -5.46
CA GLU A 200 -1.58 -6.62 -4.21
C GLU A 200 -2.53 -7.79 -4.12
N VAL A 201 -1.94 -8.97 -4.00
CA VAL A 201 -2.67 -10.23 -4.00
C VAL A 201 -2.11 -11.14 -2.92
N THR A 202 -2.86 -12.17 -2.56
CA THR A 202 -2.44 -13.15 -1.56
C THR A 202 -2.52 -14.57 -2.10
N ILE A 203 -1.79 -15.49 -1.46
CA ILE A 203 -1.85 -16.90 -1.82
C ILE A 203 -3.24 -17.43 -1.47
N ASN A 204 -3.95 -17.94 -2.48
CA ASN A 204 -5.30 -18.51 -2.34
C ASN A 204 -6.33 -17.56 -1.70
N GLY A 205 -6.13 -16.24 -1.83
CA GLY A 205 -7.05 -15.25 -1.27
C GLY A 205 -7.03 -15.17 0.25
N ILE A 206 -5.99 -15.67 0.92
CA ILE A 206 -5.88 -15.58 2.39
C ILE A 206 -5.82 -14.12 2.83
N GLY A 207 -6.54 -13.76 3.88
CA GLY A 207 -6.55 -12.40 4.39
C GLY A 207 -7.58 -12.20 5.49
N GLU A 208 -7.76 -10.96 5.90
CA GLU A 208 -8.76 -10.58 6.90
C GLU A 208 -10.18 -10.91 6.44
N ARG A 209 -11.05 -11.27 7.38
CA ARG A 209 -12.48 -11.55 7.19
C ARG A 209 -12.71 -12.61 6.09
N ALA A 210 -13.21 -12.17 4.91
CA ALA A 210 -13.49 -13.06 3.78
C ALA A 210 -12.30 -13.26 2.83
N GLY A 211 -11.16 -12.65 3.13
CA GLY A 211 -9.92 -12.74 2.36
C GLY A 211 -9.69 -11.55 1.43
N ASN A 212 -8.68 -11.71 0.57
CA ASN A 212 -8.22 -10.72 -0.40
C ASN A 212 -8.27 -11.28 -1.83
N THR A 213 -7.76 -10.49 -2.78
CA THR A 213 -7.51 -10.98 -4.14
C THR A 213 -6.52 -12.13 -4.17
#